data_6412442b18db05517f553096d64b4154
#
_entry.id   6412442b18db05517f553096d64b4154
#
_cell.length_a   1.000
_cell.length_b   1.000
_cell.length_c   1.000
_cell.angle_alpha   90.00
_cell.angle_beta   90.00
_cell.angle_gamma   90.00
#
_symmetry.space_group_name_H-M   'P 1'
#
loop_
_entity.id
_entity.type
_entity.pdbx_description
1 polymer ?
#
loop_
_entity_poly.entity_id
_entity_poly.type
_entity_poly.pdbx_seq_one_letter_code
_entity_poly.pdbx_strand_id
1 'polypeptide(L)'
;MKTKNLAKNFLEDLFLHSKPVRMLTALKRAEVQYASQVSKAVDCTYSHTVKVLDHFKNLGLVKFEKKGRIKLVRLTDEGLDIAHDFEGISRKFSKLAGTIKEFPMEKTKK
;
A
#
# COMPACT_ATOMS: atom_id res chain seq x y z
N MET A 1 17.17 4.33 21.44
CA MET A 1 16.50 3.07 21.52
C MET A 1 15.03 3.18 21.39
N LYS A 2 14.41 3.98 22.19
CA LYS A 2 12.97 4.12 22.07
C LYS A 2 12.57 4.66 20.73
N THR A 3 13.32 5.59 20.18
CA THR A 3 13.01 6.13 18.87
C THR A 3 13.03 5.05 17.82
N LYS A 4 14.00 4.15 17.91
CA LYS A 4 14.12 3.07 16.96
C LYS A 4 12.93 2.12 17.07
N ASN A 5 12.51 1.81 18.29
CA ASN A 5 11.36 0.95 18.48
C ASN A 5 10.09 1.58 17.96
N LEU A 6 9.94 2.87 18.17
CA LEU A 6 8.77 3.57 17.66
C LEU A 6 8.73 3.55 16.14
N ALA A 7 9.88 3.77 15.52
CA ALA A 7 9.94 3.75 14.07
C ALA A 7 9.62 2.35 13.52
N LYS A 8 10.15 1.32 14.18
CA LYS A 8 9.88 -0.05 13.76
C LYS A 8 8.40 -0.36 13.88
N ASN A 9 7.79 0.02 15.01
CA ASN A 9 6.38 -0.24 15.21
C ASN A 9 5.52 0.50 14.19
N PHE A 10 5.90 1.74 13.89
CA PHE A 10 5.17 2.50 12.89
C PHE A 10 5.21 1.81 11.54
N LEU A 11 6.39 1.34 11.14
CA LEU A 11 6.53 0.68 9.85
C LEU A 11 5.77 -0.63 9.81
N GLU A 12 5.83 -1.39 10.89
CA GLU A 12 5.09 -2.65 10.93
C GLU A 12 3.60 -2.40 10.84
N ASP A 13 3.11 -1.41 11.57
CA ASP A 13 1.69 -1.09 11.52
C ASP A 13 1.28 -0.65 10.11
N LEU A 14 2.13 0.13 9.47
CA LEU A 14 1.81 0.62 8.14
C LEU A 14 1.72 -0.51 7.12
N PHE A 15 2.68 -1.42 7.13
CA PHE A 15 2.78 -2.40 6.07
C PHE A 15 2.13 -3.74 6.38
N LEU A 16 1.80 -4.00 7.61
CA LEU A 16 1.11 -5.24 7.93
C LEU A 16 -0.39 -5.16 7.70
N HIS A 17 -0.88 -4.02 7.26
CA HIS A 17 -2.26 -3.88 6.83
C HIS A 17 -2.33 -4.01 5.33
N SER A 18 -3.40 -4.60 4.83
CA SER A 18 -3.48 -4.91 3.41
C SER A 18 -3.63 -3.67 2.53
N LYS A 19 -4.30 -2.65 3.03
CA LYS A 19 -4.57 -1.50 2.17
C LYS A 19 -3.33 -0.71 1.78
N PRO A 20 -2.39 -0.43 2.68
CA PRO A 20 -1.16 0.23 2.25
C PRO A 20 -0.38 -0.59 1.23
N VAL A 21 -0.33 -1.90 1.42
CA VAL A 21 0.37 -2.76 0.45
C VAL A 21 -0.32 -2.70 -0.90
N ARG A 22 -1.64 -2.75 -0.91
CA ARG A 22 -2.38 -2.68 -2.17
C ARG A 22 -2.20 -1.34 -2.86
N MET A 23 -2.07 -0.27 -2.10
CA MET A 23 -1.81 1.04 -2.69
C MET A 23 -0.49 1.05 -3.43
N LEU A 24 0.55 0.51 -2.81
CA LEU A 24 1.85 0.46 -3.46
C LEU A 24 1.82 -0.40 -4.72
N THR A 25 1.19 -1.56 -4.65
CA THR A 25 1.16 -2.42 -5.82
C THR A 25 0.29 -1.85 -6.94
N ALA A 26 -0.77 -1.14 -6.58
CA ALA A 26 -1.60 -0.50 -7.59
C ALA A 26 -0.81 0.60 -8.31
N LEU A 27 -0.02 1.37 -7.56
CA LEU A 27 0.82 2.39 -8.16
C LEU A 27 1.89 1.78 -9.05
N LYS A 28 2.43 0.63 -8.66
CA LYS A 28 3.44 -0.03 -9.47
C LYS A 28 2.87 -0.47 -10.81
N ARG A 29 1.64 -0.95 -10.82
CA ARG A 29 1.03 -1.40 -12.06
C ARG A 29 0.62 -0.25 -12.96
N ALA A 30 0.77 0.98 -12.47
CA ALA A 30 0.41 2.17 -13.22
C ALA A 30 -1.06 2.22 -13.59
N GLU A 31 -1.88 1.50 -12.84
CA GLU A 31 -3.32 1.57 -13.05
C GLU A 31 -3.94 2.79 -12.42
N VAL A 32 -3.22 3.40 -11.49
CA VAL A 32 -3.70 4.57 -10.79
C VAL A 32 -2.61 5.61 -10.77
N GLN A 33 -2.99 6.88 -10.77
CA GLN A 33 -2.04 7.98 -10.74
C GLN A 33 -2.47 9.07 -9.77
N TYR A 34 -3.75 9.11 -9.41
CA TYR A 34 -4.27 10.13 -8.52
C TYR A 34 -4.77 9.49 -7.25
N ALA A 35 -4.76 10.27 -6.18
CA ALA A 35 -5.22 9.76 -4.89
C ALA A 35 -6.64 9.23 -4.97
N SER A 36 -7.51 9.87 -5.74
CA SER A 36 -8.88 9.39 -5.86
C SER A 36 -8.94 8.03 -6.54
N GLN A 37 -8.08 7.80 -7.52
CA GLN A 37 -8.03 6.49 -8.16
C GLN A 37 -7.50 5.43 -7.21
N VAL A 38 -6.50 5.80 -6.42
CA VAL A 38 -5.93 4.86 -5.45
C VAL A 38 -7.00 4.46 -4.43
N SER A 39 -7.76 5.43 -3.93
CA SER A 39 -8.78 5.12 -2.93
C SER A 39 -9.83 4.17 -3.47
N LYS A 40 -10.20 4.32 -4.73
CA LYS A 40 -11.19 3.41 -5.34
C LYS A 40 -10.60 2.03 -5.56
N ALA A 41 -9.35 1.97 -5.99
CA ALA A 41 -8.71 0.69 -6.30
C ALA A 41 -8.57 -0.18 -5.07
N VAL A 42 -8.37 0.42 -3.89
CA VAL A 42 -8.20 -0.37 -2.68
C VAL A 42 -9.40 -0.31 -1.75
N ASP A 43 -10.48 0.31 -2.22
CA ASP A 43 -11.72 0.40 -1.44
C ASP A 43 -11.47 1.04 -0.10
N CYS A 44 -11.03 2.28 -0.15
CA CYS A 44 -10.62 3.02 1.04
C CYS A 44 -11.16 4.43 0.92
N THR A 45 -11.42 5.09 2.04
CA THR A 45 -11.88 6.47 1.98
C THR A 45 -10.78 7.36 1.40
N TYR A 46 -11.19 8.45 0.81
CA TYR A 46 -10.22 9.36 0.24
C TYR A 46 -9.30 9.95 1.32
N SER A 47 -9.87 10.33 2.44
CA SER A 47 -9.05 10.96 3.48
C SER A 47 -8.05 9.98 4.08
N HIS A 48 -8.43 8.72 4.24
CA HIS A 48 -7.47 7.73 4.72
C HIS A 48 -6.38 7.47 3.69
N THR A 49 -6.77 7.43 2.42
CA THR A 49 -5.82 7.24 1.34
C THR A 49 -4.78 8.35 1.32
N VAL A 50 -5.24 9.59 1.44
CA VAL A 50 -4.32 10.73 1.44
C VAL A 50 -3.35 10.62 2.60
N LYS A 51 -3.85 10.20 3.76
CA LYS A 51 -3.00 10.05 4.94
C LYS A 51 -1.91 9.01 4.71
N VAL A 52 -2.28 7.87 4.13
CA VAL A 52 -1.31 6.82 3.86
C VAL A 52 -0.30 7.29 2.81
N LEU A 53 -0.76 7.96 1.77
CA LEU A 53 0.14 8.47 0.75
C LEU A 53 1.11 9.51 1.31
N ASP A 54 0.66 10.31 2.27
CA ASP A 54 1.58 11.23 2.94
C ASP A 54 2.65 10.49 3.72
N HIS A 55 2.28 9.39 4.38
CA HIS A 55 3.27 8.56 5.05
C HIS A 55 4.29 8.02 4.05
N PHE A 56 3.80 7.54 2.90
CA PHE A 56 4.70 7.04 1.87
C PHE A 56 5.64 8.12 1.39
N LYS A 57 5.13 9.33 1.23
CA LYS A 57 5.97 10.44 0.79
C LYS A 57 7.06 10.71 1.83
N ASN A 58 6.69 10.73 3.10
CA ASN A 58 7.64 10.99 4.15
C ASN A 58 8.70 9.90 4.29
N LEU A 59 8.36 8.70 3.87
CA LEU A 59 9.31 7.59 3.86
C LEU A 59 10.14 7.54 2.59
N GLY A 60 9.88 8.41 1.63
CA GLY A 60 10.62 8.41 0.39
C GLY A 60 10.16 7.37 -0.62
N LEU A 61 8.94 6.87 -0.45
CA LEU A 61 8.43 5.83 -1.34
C LEU A 61 7.64 6.38 -2.52
N VAL A 62 7.05 7.56 -2.35
CA VAL A 62 6.34 8.20 -3.44
C VAL A 62 6.72 9.67 -3.47
N LYS A 63 6.47 10.30 -4.60
CA LYS A 63 6.57 11.73 -4.72
C LYS A 63 5.31 12.23 -5.40
N PHE A 64 4.96 13.48 -5.14
CA PHE A 64 3.79 14.10 -5.72
C PHE A 64 4.24 15.06 -6.80
N GLU A 65 3.50 15.06 -7.90
CA GLU A 65 3.74 16.01 -8.99
C GLU A 65 2.45 16.75 -9.23
N LYS A 66 2.54 18.06 -9.28
CA LYS A 66 1.36 18.86 -9.52
C LYS A 66 1.22 19.14 -11.00
N LYS A 67 0.04 18.91 -11.54
CA LYS A 67 -0.26 19.26 -12.90
C LYS A 67 -1.58 20.02 -12.87
N GLY A 68 -1.50 21.35 -12.96
CA GLY A 68 -2.68 22.15 -12.82
C GLY A 68 -3.28 21.93 -11.44
N ARG A 69 -4.51 21.48 -11.41
CA ARG A 69 -5.19 21.22 -10.14
C ARG A 69 -5.02 19.80 -9.67
N ILE A 70 -4.41 18.97 -10.48
CA ILE A 70 -4.32 17.55 -10.19
C ILE A 70 -2.98 17.24 -9.59
N LYS A 71 -2.97 16.40 -8.58
CA LYS A 71 -1.76 15.95 -7.95
C LYS A 71 -1.53 14.49 -8.31
N LEU A 72 -0.48 14.25 -9.07
CA LEU A 72 -0.09 12.91 -9.44
C LEU A 72 0.76 12.29 -8.36
N VAL A 73 0.61 11.00 -8.17
CA VAL A 73 1.40 10.24 -7.22
C VAL A 73 2.26 9.28 -8.00
N ARG A 74 3.56 9.31 -7.77
CA ARG A 74 4.49 8.42 -8.47
C ARG A 74 5.39 7.73 -7.49
N LEU A 75 5.68 6.47 -7.76
CA LEU A 75 6.63 5.73 -6.93
C LEU A 75 8.04 6.22 -7.20
N THR A 76 8.82 6.33 -6.13
CA THR A 76 10.26 6.52 -6.28
C THR A 76 10.90 5.17 -6.56
N ASP A 77 12.22 5.17 -6.78
CA ASP A 77 12.92 3.90 -6.96
C ASP A 77 12.76 3.01 -5.74
N GLU A 78 12.85 3.60 -4.55
CA GLU A 78 12.66 2.82 -3.32
C GLU A 78 11.24 2.29 -3.22
N GLY A 79 10.26 3.11 -3.59
CA GLY A 79 8.88 2.68 -3.57
C GLY A 79 8.63 1.55 -4.54
N LEU A 80 9.22 1.65 -5.73
CA LEU A 80 9.07 0.62 -6.74
C LEU A 80 9.67 -0.69 -6.26
N ASP A 81 10.83 -0.62 -5.63
CA ASP A 81 11.51 -1.80 -5.12
C ASP A 81 10.66 -2.52 -4.09
N ILE A 82 10.12 -1.78 -3.13
CA ILE A 82 9.28 -2.38 -2.09
C ILE A 82 7.99 -2.92 -2.69
N ALA A 83 7.39 -2.18 -3.63
CA ALA A 83 6.16 -2.64 -4.26
C ALA A 83 6.39 -3.94 -5.00
N HIS A 84 7.55 -4.08 -5.63
CA HIS A 84 7.89 -5.31 -6.33
C HIS A 84 7.96 -6.49 -5.36
N ASP A 85 8.56 -6.29 -4.20
CA ASP A 85 8.65 -7.35 -3.21
C ASP A 85 7.27 -7.74 -2.69
N PHE A 86 6.42 -6.75 -2.43
CA PHE A 86 5.06 -7.05 -1.99
C PHE A 86 4.27 -7.79 -3.07
N GLU A 87 4.50 -7.44 -4.31
CA GLU A 87 3.84 -8.12 -5.41
C GLU A 87 4.23 -9.60 -5.43
N GLY A 88 5.51 -9.86 -5.18
CA GLY A 88 5.98 -11.24 -5.12
C GLY A 88 5.33 -12.01 -4.00
N ILE A 89 5.20 -11.37 -2.83
CA ILE A 89 4.53 -12.01 -1.70
C ILE A 89 3.07 -12.27 -2.03
N SER A 90 2.41 -11.32 -2.66
CA SER A 90 1.02 -11.50 -3.06
C SER A 90 0.83 -12.69 -3.99
N ARG A 91 1.75 -12.85 -4.93
CA ARG A 91 1.67 -14.01 -5.83
C ARG A 91 1.81 -15.31 -5.07
N LYS A 92 2.69 -15.34 -4.08
CA LYS A 92 2.85 -16.55 -3.28
C LYS A 92 1.61 -16.84 -2.46
N PHE A 93 0.98 -15.80 -1.94
CA PHE A 93 -0.26 -15.98 -1.21
C PHE A 93 -1.36 -16.51 -2.13
N SER A 94 -1.41 -16.05 -3.37
CA SER A 94 -2.39 -16.55 -4.31
C SER A 94 -2.21 -18.04 -4.57
N LYS A 95 -0.97 -18.48 -4.66
CA LYS A 95 -0.70 -19.89 -4.84
C LYS A 95 -1.15 -20.70 -3.64
N LEU A 96 -0.84 -20.21 -2.46
CA LEU A 96 -1.27 -20.88 -1.24
C LEU A 96 -2.78 -20.95 -1.15
N ALA A 97 -3.45 -19.85 -1.52
CA ALA A 97 -4.90 -19.82 -1.47
C ALA A 97 -5.50 -20.91 -2.34
N GLY A 98 -4.88 -21.21 -3.46
CA GLY A 98 -5.37 -22.25 -4.35
C GLY A 98 -5.30 -23.64 -3.76
N THR A 99 -4.48 -23.84 -2.73
CA THR A 99 -4.36 -25.14 -2.11
C THR A 99 -5.11 -25.24 -0.80
N ILE A 100 -5.67 -24.14 -0.32
CA ILE A 100 -6.40 -24.17 0.95
C ILE A 100 -7.82 -24.62 0.68
N LYS A 101 -8.23 -25.64 1.39
CA LYS A 101 -9.58 -26.17 1.19
C LYS A 101 -10.62 -25.44 1.98
N GLU A 102 -10.21 -24.85 3.08
CA GLU A 102 -11.14 -24.10 3.90
C GLU A 102 -10.52 -22.81 4.31
N PHE A 103 -11.29 -21.74 4.22
CA PHE A 103 -10.83 -20.45 4.69
C PHE A 103 -11.57 -20.11 5.98
N PRO A 104 -10.88 -19.57 6.97
CA PRO A 104 -11.55 -19.15 8.19
C PRO A 104 -12.23 -17.81 8.03
N MET A 105 -13.01 -17.67 6.99
CA MET A 105 -13.61 -16.39 6.65
C MET A 105 -14.63 -15.94 7.65
N GLU A 106 -15.34 -16.87 8.21
CA GLU A 106 -16.34 -16.51 9.17
C GLU A 106 -15.76 -15.86 10.38
N LYS A 107 -14.53 -16.24 10.71
CA LYS A 107 -13.91 -15.69 11.89
C LYS A 107 -13.52 -14.28 11.74
N THR A 108 -13.36 -13.81 10.54
CA THR A 108 -12.97 -12.45 10.32
C THR A 108 -14.13 -11.52 10.29
N LYS A 109 -15.32 -12.10 10.25
CA LYS A 109 -16.40 -11.23 10.26
C LYS A 109 -16.68 -10.80 11.58
N LYS A 110 -16.94 -10.31 12.01
CA LYS A 110 -17.18 -10.03 13.26
C LYS A 110 -17.27 -9.09 13.56
#